data_a17cc61f30aae919ef984de5e87b9923
#
_entry.id   a17cc61f30aae919ef984de5e87b9923
#
_cell.length_a   1.000
_cell.length_b   1.000
_cell.length_c   1.000
_cell.angle_alpha   90.00
_cell.angle_beta   90.00
_cell.angle_gamma   90.00
#
_symmetry.space_group_name_H-M   'P 1'
#
loop_
_entity.id
_entity.type
_entity.pdbx_description
1 polymer ?
#
loop_
_entity_poly.entity_id
_entity_poly.type
_entity_poly.pdbx_seq_one_letter_code
_entity_poly.pdbx_strand_id
1 'polypeptide(L)'
;MEKKEIKLQMKELIKLMSEGVWEKEDMFSLTLLSSIAGESIFLLGPPGTGKSMIARRLKEVFAEKKQFEYLMSRFSTPDEIFGPVSISKLKDEDTYERRTEGYLPWANVVFLDEIWKAGPSIQNALLTAINEKIYQNGNETIKLPMKALIAASNELPKEDEGLEALWDRFILRVVSNPIANERTFYKMLKGKNKSKVVIPTELLITDEQYTQILEEVEDIDIPDNILKDITFIRKKLKETESQDEATSPLDYYISDRRWKKAVHLLQTSAFLNGRKEIDLTDLPILYHVLWNKVETIEPVMKIVTESLFWNIENKCSVVEKEYEKGLKTKGNALANSKIANINSEDFNIYFYFYTKLMGTNWGDTYFFLQDYGYLLMDIETKGVLYFDKDKNGWIIRRVPQGPFSSKKYPQHQIVSLRRAQGGIIVNNALYMMEPSKKASKPIFPPTGQQNLFSEGDTHLIEEMQKIGNELNQKMRLLEKENLFVSSTDLKVIQKYADNLGKKCEALEMKIKTSI
;
A
#
# COMPACT_ATOMS: atom_id res chain seq x y z
N MET A 1 -32.31 -6.87 10.24
CA MET A 1 -31.90 -8.04 9.41
C MET A 1 -30.72 -8.74 10.07
N GLU A 2 -30.62 -10.08 10.03
CA GLU A 2 -29.40 -10.72 10.52
C GLU A 2 -28.21 -10.34 9.59
N LYS A 3 -27.12 -9.89 10.20
CA LYS A 3 -25.93 -9.40 9.46
C LYS A 3 -25.35 -10.42 8.46
N LYS A 4 -25.58 -11.70 8.69
CA LYS A 4 -25.17 -12.79 7.82
C LYS A 4 -26.00 -12.87 6.53
N GLU A 5 -27.27 -12.50 6.62
CA GLU A 5 -28.20 -12.45 5.47
C GLU A 5 -27.84 -11.31 4.52
N ILE A 6 -27.45 -10.12 5.08
CA ILE A 6 -27.01 -8.97 4.28
C ILE A 6 -25.81 -9.32 3.42
N LYS A 7 -24.77 -9.97 4.00
CA LYS A 7 -23.59 -10.37 3.23
C LYS A 7 -23.93 -11.32 2.09
N LEU A 8 -24.81 -12.28 2.33
CA LEU A 8 -25.23 -13.23 1.29
C LEU A 8 -26.03 -12.52 0.19
N GLN A 9 -26.96 -11.61 0.56
CA GLN A 9 -27.71 -10.81 -0.41
C GLN A 9 -26.77 -9.99 -1.29
N MET A 10 -25.81 -9.26 -0.71
CA MET A 10 -24.84 -8.46 -1.46
C MET A 10 -23.98 -9.32 -2.40
N LYS A 11 -23.53 -10.47 -1.92
CA LYS A 11 -22.74 -11.41 -2.73
C LYS A 11 -23.51 -11.92 -3.96
N GLU A 12 -24.76 -12.31 -3.79
CA GLU A 12 -25.60 -12.74 -4.90
C GLU A 12 -25.94 -11.58 -5.86
N LEU A 13 -26.18 -10.37 -5.34
CA LEU A 13 -26.40 -9.19 -6.17
C LEU A 13 -25.16 -8.86 -7.03
N ILE A 14 -23.96 -8.86 -6.48
CA ILE A 14 -22.71 -8.62 -7.22
C ILE A 14 -22.55 -9.68 -8.32
N LYS A 15 -22.77 -10.95 -8.00
CA LYS A 15 -22.67 -12.06 -8.93
C LYS A 15 -23.68 -11.92 -10.09
N LEU A 16 -24.94 -11.61 -9.79
CA LEU A 16 -25.97 -11.42 -10.80
C LEU A 16 -25.68 -10.20 -11.68
N MET A 17 -25.26 -9.07 -11.07
CA MET A 17 -24.90 -7.88 -11.83
C MET A 17 -23.69 -8.10 -12.74
N SER A 18 -22.73 -8.91 -12.36
CA SER A 18 -21.51 -9.17 -13.14
C SER A 18 -21.68 -10.28 -14.18
N GLU A 19 -22.81 -11.03 -14.18
CA GLU A 19 -23.03 -12.17 -15.06
C GLU A 19 -22.87 -11.80 -16.55
N GLY A 20 -21.92 -12.45 -17.24
CA GLY A 20 -21.66 -12.21 -18.66
C GLY A 20 -20.92 -10.89 -18.95
N VAL A 21 -20.38 -10.22 -17.95
CA VAL A 21 -19.44 -9.10 -18.09
C VAL A 21 -18.10 -9.53 -17.50
N TRP A 22 -17.08 -9.46 -18.31
CA TRP A 22 -15.80 -10.07 -18.00
C TRP A 22 -14.81 -9.05 -17.43
N GLU A 23 -14.09 -9.42 -16.38
CA GLU A 23 -13.07 -8.60 -15.72
C GLU A 23 -13.61 -7.24 -15.23
N LYS A 24 -14.88 -7.21 -14.77
CA LYS A 24 -15.55 -6.01 -14.28
C LYS A 24 -16.25 -6.24 -12.92
N GLU A 25 -16.02 -7.36 -12.28
CA GLU A 25 -16.66 -7.70 -11.01
C GLU A 25 -16.37 -6.63 -9.94
N ASP A 26 -15.13 -6.14 -9.89
CA ASP A 26 -14.70 -5.09 -8.98
C ASP A 26 -15.46 -3.77 -9.21
N MET A 27 -15.73 -3.43 -10.47
CA MET A 27 -16.50 -2.22 -10.78
C MET A 27 -17.95 -2.35 -10.33
N PHE A 28 -18.56 -3.54 -10.46
CA PHE A 28 -19.93 -3.79 -9.98
C PHE A 28 -19.99 -3.77 -8.45
N SER A 29 -19.03 -4.40 -7.77
CA SER A 29 -18.98 -4.41 -6.31
C SER A 29 -18.80 -3.01 -5.73
N LEU A 30 -17.82 -2.23 -6.24
CA LEU A 30 -17.58 -0.86 -5.79
C LEU A 30 -18.74 0.09 -6.13
N THR A 31 -19.41 -0.12 -7.28
CA THR A 31 -20.60 0.67 -7.62
C THR A 31 -21.79 0.33 -6.70
N LEU A 32 -21.96 -0.92 -6.33
CA LEU A 32 -22.97 -1.32 -5.35
C LEU A 32 -22.63 -0.71 -3.97
N LEU A 33 -21.37 -0.80 -3.53
CA LEU A 33 -20.92 -0.18 -2.28
C LEU A 33 -21.21 1.33 -2.27
N SER A 34 -20.80 2.06 -3.33
CA SER A 34 -21.03 3.50 -3.40
C SER A 34 -22.52 3.85 -3.37
N SER A 35 -23.36 3.07 -4.04
CA SER A 35 -24.80 3.31 -4.08
C SER A 35 -25.47 3.09 -2.73
N ILE A 36 -25.07 2.06 -1.98
CA ILE A 36 -25.61 1.81 -0.64
C ILE A 36 -25.10 2.84 0.37
N ALA A 37 -23.85 3.26 0.25
CA ALA A 37 -23.30 4.35 1.05
C ALA A 37 -23.90 5.73 0.69
N GLY A 38 -24.68 5.83 -0.39
CA GLY A 38 -25.20 7.10 -0.89
C GLY A 38 -24.13 8.03 -1.48
N GLU A 39 -22.97 7.47 -1.85
CA GLU A 39 -21.84 8.22 -2.38
C GLU A 39 -21.75 8.12 -3.91
N SER A 40 -21.04 9.07 -4.53
CA SER A 40 -20.85 9.12 -5.97
C SER A 40 -19.59 8.36 -6.40
N ILE A 41 -19.67 7.76 -7.60
CA ILE A 41 -18.56 7.03 -8.22
C ILE A 41 -18.25 7.59 -9.60
N PHE A 42 -16.95 7.66 -9.93
CA PHE A 42 -16.45 8.04 -11.23
C PHE A 42 -15.75 6.87 -11.92
N LEU A 43 -16.11 6.63 -13.18
CA LEU A 43 -15.56 5.57 -14.02
C LEU A 43 -14.69 6.18 -15.13
N LEU A 44 -13.38 6.03 -15.00
CA LEU A 44 -12.41 6.47 -16.00
C LEU A 44 -12.11 5.34 -16.98
N GLY A 45 -12.10 5.60 -18.27
CA GLY A 45 -11.60 4.62 -19.24
C GLY A 45 -12.14 4.80 -20.65
N PRO A 46 -11.55 4.11 -21.63
CA PRO A 46 -11.89 4.27 -23.03
C PRO A 46 -13.35 3.88 -23.33
N PRO A 47 -13.92 4.34 -24.46
CA PRO A 47 -15.25 3.94 -24.86
C PRO A 47 -15.34 2.41 -25.08
N GLY A 48 -16.53 1.85 -24.86
CA GLY A 48 -16.76 0.41 -25.08
C GLY A 48 -16.31 -0.51 -23.95
N THR A 49 -15.85 0.01 -22.81
CA THR A 49 -15.44 -0.80 -21.65
C THR A 49 -16.57 -1.14 -20.68
N GLY A 50 -17.84 -0.89 -21.05
CA GLY A 50 -19.02 -1.32 -20.30
C GLY A 50 -19.50 -0.36 -19.23
N LYS A 51 -19.00 0.89 -19.17
CA LYS A 51 -19.36 1.89 -18.13
C LYS A 51 -20.86 2.11 -17.99
N SER A 52 -21.60 2.36 -19.08
CA SER A 52 -23.06 2.55 -19.05
C SER A 52 -23.85 1.27 -18.69
N MET A 53 -23.29 0.10 -18.96
CA MET A 53 -23.91 -1.16 -18.57
C MET A 53 -23.99 -1.33 -17.05
N ILE A 54 -23.00 -0.80 -16.32
CA ILE A 54 -22.96 -0.85 -14.85
C ILE A 54 -24.20 -0.15 -14.27
N ALA A 55 -24.47 1.07 -14.72
CA ALA A 55 -25.64 1.83 -14.24
C ALA A 55 -26.97 1.13 -14.59
N ARG A 56 -27.07 0.59 -15.82
CA ARG A 56 -28.26 -0.14 -16.26
C ARG A 56 -28.53 -1.41 -15.47
N ARG A 57 -27.48 -2.08 -14.95
CA ARG A 57 -27.61 -3.25 -14.10
C ARG A 57 -27.83 -2.89 -12.64
N LEU A 58 -27.21 -1.81 -12.17
CA LEU A 58 -27.38 -1.34 -10.81
C LEU A 58 -28.85 -0.95 -10.53
N LYS A 59 -29.56 -0.32 -11.46
CA LYS A 59 -30.98 0.02 -11.25
C LYS A 59 -31.86 -1.20 -10.96
N GLU A 60 -31.49 -2.36 -11.51
CA GLU A 60 -32.26 -3.60 -11.29
C GLU A 60 -32.14 -4.13 -9.85
N VAL A 61 -31.18 -3.63 -9.08
CA VAL A 61 -30.98 -3.98 -7.67
C VAL A 61 -32.03 -3.34 -6.76
N PHE A 62 -32.54 -2.17 -7.12
CA PHE A 62 -33.51 -1.43 -6.32
C PHE A 62 -34.96 -1.77 -6.70
N ALA A 63 -35.86 -1.82 -5.72
CA ALA A 63 -37.27 -2.08 -5.95
C ALA A 63 -37.89 -1.02 -6.87
N GLU A 64 -37.57 0.25 -6.63
CA GLU A 64 -37.91 1.35 -7.53
C GLU A 64 -36.85 1.52 -8.62
N LYS A 65 -37.20 1.17 -9.86
CA LYS A 65 -36.28 1.16 -11.01
C LYS A 65 -36.26 2.49 -11.78
N LYS A 66 -36.17 3.62 -11.05
CA LYS A 66 -36.10 4.96 -11.63
C LYS A 66 -34.67 5.28 -12.04
N GLN A 67 -34.40 5.40 -13.34
CA GLN A 67 -33.08 5.69 -13.87
C GLN A 67 -33.11 6.93 -14.74
N PHE A 68 -32.07 7.74 -14.64
CA PHE A 68 -31.73 8.79 -15.58
C PHE A 68 -30.35 8.51 -16.16
N GLU A 69 -30.24 8.50 -17.51
CA GLU A 69 -28.99 8.28 -18.23
C GLU A 69 -28.85 9.38 -19.28
N TYR A 70 -27.70 10.07 -19.28
CA TYR A 70 -27.45 11.16 -20.19
C TYR A 70 -25.99 11.24 -20.61
N LEU A 71 -25.75 11.47 -21.91
CA LEU A 71 -24.44 11.74 -22.49
C LEU A 71 -24.22 13.25 -22.56
N MET A 72 -23.32 13.76 -21.76
CA MET A 72 -22.98 15.19 -21.71
C MET A 72 -22.29 15.65 -22.97
N SER A 73 -22.61 16.85 -23.39
CA SER A 73 -21.97 17.58 -24.48
C SER A 73 -21.75 19.03 -24.09
N ARG A 74 -20.93 19.76 -24.85
CA ARG A 74 -20.73 21.20 -24.64
C ARG A 74 -22.01 22.04 -24.88
N PHE A 75 -22.98 21.46 -25.54
CA PHE A 75 -24.26 22.09 -25.86
C PHE A 75 -25.40 21.62 -24.95
N SER A 76 -25.10 20.74 -23.99
CA SER A 76 -26.11 20.24 -23.06
C SER A 76 -26.69 21.40 -22.24
N THR A 77 -28.00 21.38 -22.09
CA THR A 77 -28.77 22.41 -21.38
C THR A 77 -29.29 21.88 -20.05
N PRO A 78 -29.53 22.76 -19.06
CA PRO A 78 -30.18 22.36 -17.80
C PRO A 78 -31.56 21.69 -18.01
N ASP A 79 -32.27 22.06 -19.07
CA ASP A 79 -33.58 21.48 -19.39
C ASP A 79 -33.54 19.99 -19.72
N GLU A 80 -32.44 19.55 -20.35
CA GLU A 80 -32.22 18.14 -20.69
C GLU A 80 -31.85 17.29 -19.46
N ILE A 81 -31.30 17.89 -18.43
CA ILE A 81 -30.84 17.19 -17.23
C ILE A 81 -31.88 17.28 -16.11
N PHE A 82 -32.41 18.46 -15.84
CA PHE A 82 -33.29 18.74 -14.71
C PHE A 82 -34.77 18.85 -15.09
N GLY A 83 -35.07 18.79 -16.39
CA GLY A 83 -36.40 18.91 -16.95
C GLY A 83 -36.75 20.29 -17.50
N PRO A 84 -37.67 20.37 -18.46
CA PRO A 84 -38.12 21.62 -19.07
C PRO A 84 -38.96 22.45 -18.10
N VAL A 85 -38.95 23.78 -18.30
CA VAL A 85 -39.80 24.69 -17.53
C VAL A 85 -41.28 24.38 -17.77
N SER A 86 -42.08 24.36 -16.73
CA SER A 86 -43.52 24.18 -16.78
C SER A 86 -44.18 25.44 -17.29
N ILE A 87 -44.67 25.41 -18.53
CA ILE A 87 -45.33 26.58 -19.15
C ILE A 87 -46.63 26.91 -18.40
N SER A 88 -47.38 25.94 -17.89
CA SER A 88 -48.59 26.14 -17.13
C SER A 88 -48.31 26.90 -15.84
N LYS A 89 -47.33 26.42 -15.02
CA LYS A 89 -46.97 27.09 -13.77
C LYS A 89 -46.44 28.50 -13.97
N LEU A 90 -45.69 28.72 -15.05
CA LEU A 90 -45.19 30.03 -15.40
C LEU A 90 -46.32 31.01 -15.79
N LYS A 91 -47.37 30.52 -16.48
CA LYS A 91 -48.50 31.36 -16.91
C LYS A 91 -49.56 31.58 -15.83
N ASP A 92 -49.85 30.51 -15.09
CA ASP A 92 -51.00 30.50 -14.18
C ASP A 92 -50.61 30.91 -12.74
N GLU A 93 -49.35 30.65 -12.35
CA GLU A 93 -48.84 30.85 -10.98
C GLU A 93 -47.68 31.82 -10.89
N ASP A 94 -47.20 32.35 -12.04
CA ASP A 94 -45.99 33.18 -12.15
C ASP A 94 -44.75 32.56 -11.44
N THR A 95 -44.69 31.23 -11.45
CA THR A 95 -43.61 30.47 -10.81
C THR A 95 -42.71 29.77 -11.85
N TYR A 96 -41.40 29.94 -11.66
CA TYR A 96 -40.41 29.28 -12.54
C TYR A 96 -40.06 27.89 -11.98
N GLU A 97 -40.85 26.89 -12.37
CA GLU A 97 -40.65 25.52 -11.95
C GLU A 97 -40.42 24.59 -13.16
N ARG A 98 -39.62 23.54 -12.95
CA ARG A 98 -39.34 22.53 -13.95
C ARG A 98 -40.18 21.26 -13.74
N ARG A 99 -40.48 20.54 -14.82
CA ARG A 99 -41.05 19.20 -14.77
C ARG A 99 -39.92 18.22 -14.53
N THR A 100 -39.80 17.67 -13.34
CA THR A 100 -38.69 16.81 -12.93
C THR A 100 -38.90 15.34 -13.21
N GLU A 101 -40.15 14.90 -13.50
CA GLU A 101 -40.47 13.52 -13.78
C GLU A 101 -39.76 13.01 -15.04
N GLY A 102 -39.00 11.88 -14.88
CA GLY A 102 -38.19 11.31 -15.96
C GLY A 102 -36.79 11.93 -16.11
N TYR A 103 -36.47 12.96 -15.33
CA TYR A 103 -35.17 13.64 -15.33
C TYR A 103 -34.36 13.32 -14.06
N LEU A 104 -33.15 13.88 -13.95
CA LEU A 104 -32.24 13.62 -12.83
C LEU A 104 -32.90 13.75 -11.44
N PRO A 105 -33.70 14.80 -11.15
CA PRO A 105 -34.27 14.95 -9.82
C PRO A 105 -35.29 13.87 -9.42
N TRP A 106 -35.79 13.10 -10.34
CA TRP A 106 -36.73 12.01 -10.13
C TRP A 106 -36.08 10.64 -9.97
N ALA A 107 -34.81 10.48 -10.42
CA ALA A 107 -34.15 9.19 -10.56
C ALA A 107 -33.50 8.70 -9.26
N ASN A 108 -33.56 7.39 -9.02
CA ASN A 108 -32.84 6.72 -7.95
C ASN A 108 -31.40 6.40 -8.37
N VAL A 109 -31.18 6.07 -9.66
CA VAL A 109 -29.87 5.79 -10.24
C VAL A 109 -29.65 6.76 -11.40
N VAL A 110 -28.60 7.56 -11.27
CA VAL A 110 -28.21 8.55 -12.27
C VAL A 110 -26.90 8.11 -12.93
N PHE A 111 -26.85 8.12 -14.26
CA PHE A 111 -25.64 7.90 -15.05
C PHE A 111 -25.37 9.09 -15.95
N LEU A 112 -24.22 9.72 -15.78
CA LEU A 112 -23.77 10.87 -16.57
C LEU A 112 -22.49 10.50 -17.30
N ASP A 113 -22.58 10.30 -18.62
CA ASP A 113 -21.42 10.02 -19.44
C ASP A 113 -20.77 11.31 -19.94
N GLU A 114 -19.46 11.30 -20.13
CA GLU A 114 -18.66 12.47 -20.54
C GLU A 114 -18.88 13.71 -19.67
N ILE A 115 -18.91 13.51 -18.35
CA ILE A 115 -19.33 14.50 -17.34
C ILE A 115 -18.58 15.85 -17.46
N TRP A 116 -17.31 15.82 -17.87
CA TRP A 116 -16.47 17.01 -17.96
C TRP A 116 -16.85 17.95 -19.12
N LYS A 117 -17.72 17.50 -20.04
CA LYS A 117 -18.26 18.32 -21.12
C LYS A 117 -19.45 19.17 -20.68
N ALA A 118 -19.96 18.99 -19.47
CA ALA A 118 -21.06 19.78 -18.94
C ALA A 118 -20.70 21.26 -18.78
N GLY A 119 -21.60 22.15 -19.12
CA GLY A 119 -21.42 23.59 -18.93
C GLY A 119 -21.50 24.01 -17.44
N PRO A 120 -21.00 25.20 -17.06
CA PRO A 120 -20.91 25.65 -15.66
C PRO A 120 -22.25 25.65 -14.90
N SER A 121 -23.36 25.96 -15.57
CA SER A 121 -24.70 25.95 -14.95
C SER A 121 -25.13 24.54 -14.50
N ILE A 122 -24.83 23.53 -15.31
CA ILE A 122 -25.10 22.12 -14.97
C ILE A 122 -24.16 21.68 -13.86
N GLN A 123 -22.88 22.01 -13.95
CA GLN A 123 -21.88 21.65 -12.94
C GLN A 123 -22.27 22.21 -11.57
N ASN A 124 -22.68 23.48 -11.47
CA ASN A 124 -23.10 24.08 -10.22
C ASN A 124 -24.34 23.40 -9.62
N ALA A 125 -25.33 23.06 -10.43
CA ALA A 125 -26.49 22.32 -9.98
C ALA A 125 -26.14 20.90 -9.51
N LEU A 126 -25.21 20.22 -10.19
CA LEU A 126 -24.69 18.92 -9.77
C LEU A 126 -23.93 19.00 -8.46
N LEU A 127 -23.19 20.08 -8.19
CA LEU A 127 -22.48 20.26 -6.91
C LEU A 127 -23.44 20.19 -5.72
N THR A 128 -24.61 20.83 -5.80
CA THR A 128 -25.65 20.80 -4.78
C THR A 128 -26.33 19.43 -4.72
N ALA A 129 -26.70 18.88 -5.88
CA ALA A 129 -27.36 17.58 -5.97
C ALA A 129 -26.53 16.42 -5.38
N ILE A 130 -25.20 16.44 -5.59
CA ILE A 130 -24.30 15.40 -5.09
C ILE A 130 -24.10 15.53 -3.57
N ASN A 131 -23.91 16.74 -3.06
CA ASN A 131 -23.58 16.95 -1.65
C ASN A 131 -24.77 16.85 -0.72
N GLU A 132 -25.82 17.56 -1.07
CA GLU A 132 -26.95 17.82 -0.17
C GLU A 132 -28.15 16.94 -0.50
N LYS A 133 -28.07 16.21 -1.63
CA LYS A 133 -29.18 15.40 -2.16
C LYS A 133 -30.47 16.23 -2.30
N ILE A 134 -30.33 17.49 -2.70
CA ILE A 134 -31.43 18.41 -2.95
C ILE A 134 -31.31 19.04 -4.33
N TYR A 135 -32.43 19.49 -4.85
CA TYR A 135 -32.54 20.29 -6.06
C TYR A 135 -33.47 21.46 -5.82
N GLN A 136 -33.03 22.68 -6.16
CA GLN A 136 -33.85 23.88 -6.06
C GLN A 136 -34.71 24.00 -7.32
N ASN A 137 -36.02 23.81 -7.19
CA ASN A 137 -36.97 23.90 -8.30
C ASN A 137 -37.90 25.12 -8.06
N GLY A 138 -37.53 26.25 -8.63
CA GLY A 138 -38.21 27.50 -8.34
C GLY A 138 -38.09 27.88 -6.86
N ASN A 139 -39.21 28.02 -6.16
CA ASN A 139 -39.25 28.33 -4.74
C ASN A 139 -39.20 27.10 -3.83
N GLU A 140 -39.28 25.90 -4.40
CA GLU A 140 -39.29 24.67 -3.62
C GLU A 140 -37.92 23.97 -3.64
N THR A 141 -37.53 23.40 -2.50
CA THR A 141 -36.38 22.55 -2.37
C THR A 141 -36.81 21.10 -2.40
N ILE A 142 -36.49 20.37 -3.45
CA ILE A 142 -36.86 18.97 -3.64
C ILE A 142 -35.73 18.09 -3.09
N LYS A 143 -36.06 17.17 -2.16
CA LYS A 143 -35.11 16.11 -1.74
C LYS A 143 -35.02 15.06 -2.85
N LEU A 144 -33.82 14.79 -3.30
CA LEU A 144 -33.56 13.82 -4.38
C LEU A 144 -33.65 12.39 -3.85
N PRO A 145 -34.40 11.49 -4.52
CA PRO A 145 -34.43 10.06 -4.18
C PRO A 145 -33.16 9.33 -4.62
N MET A 146 -32.13 10.06 -5.01
CA MET A 146 -30.92 9.55 -5.65
C MET A 146 -30.08 8.70 -4.66
N LYS A 147 -30.01 7.39 -4.93
CA LYS A 147 -29.19 6.41 -4.21
C LYS A 147 -27.79 6.26 -4.83
N ALA A 148 -27.70 6.38 -6.17
CA ALA A 148 -26.44 6.28 -6.89
C ALA A 148 -26.30 7.40 -7.91
N LEU A 149 -25.14 8.04 -7.93
CA LEU A 149 -24.68 8.86 -9.04
C LEU A 149 -23.38 8.28 -9.57
N ILE A 150 -23.44 7.82 -10.82
CA ILE A 150 -22.32 7.26 -11.56
C ILE A 150 -21.97 8.24 -12.66
N ALA A 151 -20.77 8.81 -12.60
CA ALA A 151 -20.24 9.60 -13.70
C ALA A 151 -19.18 8.80 -14.46
N ALA A 152 -19.04 9.08 -15.73
CA ALA A 152 -18.04 8.45 -16.57
C ALA A 152 -17.37 9.45 -17.50
N SER A 153 -16.11 9.21 -17.84
CA SER A 153 -15.40 9.89 -18.91
C SER A 153 -14.22 9.07 -19.42
N ASN A 154 -13.70 9.46 -20.57
CA ASN A 154 -12.47 8.90 -21.11
C ASN A 154 -11.23 9.62 -20.60
N GLU A 155 -11.39 10.78 -20.02
CA GLU A 155 -10.32 11.68 -19.53
C GLU A 155 -10.65 12.20 -18.14
N LEU A 156 -9.64 12.68 -17.42
CA LEU A 156 -9.79 13.40 -16.17
C LEU A 156 -10.16 14.86 -16.43
N PRO A 157 -10.69 15.60 -15.42
CA PRO A 157 -10.92 17.03 -15.56
C PRO A 157 -9.59 17.73 -15.86
N LYS A 158 -9.63 18.71 -16.74
CA LYS A 158 -8.45 19.52 -17.05
C LYS A 158 -8.18 20.49 -15.91
N GLU A 159 -6.91 20.71 -15.67
CA GLU A 159 -6.48 21.78 -14.75
C GLU A 159 -6.95 23.14 -15.29
N ASP A 160 -7.23 24.06 -14.40
CA ASP A 160 -7.67 25.44 -14.69
C ASP A 160 -9.07 25.59 -15.33
N GLU A 161 -9.88 24.54 -15.42
CA GLU A 161 -11.28 24.62 -15.86
C GLU A 161 -12.29 24.80 -14.70
N GLY A 162 -11.80 24.87 -13.43
CA GLY A 162 -12.65 25.03 -12.23
C GLY A 162 -13.45 23.77 -11.87
N LEU A 163 -13.02 22.62 -12.33
CA LEU A 163 -13.69 21.31 -12.15
C LEU A 163 -13.26 20.58 -10.87
N GLU A 164 -12.26 21.10 -10.15
CA GLU A 164 -11.68 20.46 -8.96
C GLU A 164 -12.73 20.25 -7.88
N ALA A 165 -13.65 21.20 -7.73
CA ALA A 165 -14.74 21.10 -6.77
C ALA A 165 -15.71 19.96 -7.09
N LEU A 166 -16.00 19.71 -8.37
CA LEU A 166 -16.83 18.59 -8.80
C LEU A 166 -16.06 17.26 -8.71
N TRP A 167 -14.76 17.28 -9.07
CA TRP A 167 -13.88 16.13 -8.97
C TRP A 167 -13.76 15.60 -7.53
N ASP A 168 -13.59 16.49 -6.54
CA ASP A 168 -13.52 16.12 -5.12
C ASP A 168 -14.81 15.45 -4.59
N ARG A 169 -15.92 15.58 -5.29
CA ARG A 169 -17.20 14.98 -4.90
C ARG A 169 -17.37 13.54 -5.37
N PHE A 170 -16.61 13.12 -6.35
CA PHE A 170 -16.57 11.71 -6.72
C PHE A 170 -15.65 10.95 -5.77
N ILE A 171 -16.27 10.29 -4.80
CA ILE A 171 -15.56 9.66 -3.69
C ILE A 171 -14.86 8.39 -4.15
N LEU A 172 -15.58 7.49 -4.83
CA LEU A 172 -14.96 6.34 -5.47
C LEU A 172 -14.56 6.69 -6.91
N ARG A 173 -13.39 6.24 -7.31
CA ARG A 173 -12.81 6.48 -8.63
C ARG A 173 -12.21 5.18 -9.14
N VAL A 174 -12.73 4.66 -10.23
CA VAL A 174 -12.37 3.34 -10.74
C VAL A 174 -11.95 3.44 -12.20
N VAL A 175 -10.83 2.80 -12.53
CA VAL A 175 -10.35 2.73 -13.91
C VAL A 175 -10.94 1.51 -14.59
N SER A 176 -11.66 1.75 -15.70
CA SER A 176 -12.28 0.72 -16.54
C SER A 176 -11.35 0.35 -17.69
N ASN A 177 -10.47 -0.61 -17.47
CA ASN A 177 -9.56 -1.10 -18.50
C ASN A 177 -10.25 -2.05 -19.48
N PRO A 178 -9.79 -2.18 -20.73
CA PRO A 178 -10.18 -3.29 -21.63
C PRO A 178 -9.86 -4.65 -21.01
N ILE A 179 -10.47 -5.71 -21.54
CA ILE A 179 -10.17 -7.09 -21.12
C ILE A 179 -8.70 -7.40 -21.41
N ALA A 180 -7.95 -7.79 -20.38
CA ALA A 180 -6.51 -8.05 -20.48
C ALA A 180 -6.20 -9.54 -20.70
N ASN A 181 -7.00 -10.45 -20.16
CA ASN A 181 -6.74 -11.88 -20.23
C ASN A 181 -7.30 -12.48 -21.55
N GLU A 182 -6.43 -13.09 -22.36
CA GLU A 182 -6.82 -13.70 -23.63
C GLU A 182 -7.94 -14.76 -23.50
N ARG A 183 -7.88 -15.60 -22.47
CA ARG A 183 -8.91 -16.63 -22.25
C ARG A 183 -10.28 -16.00 -21.97
N THR A 184 -10.26 -14.92 -21.21
CA THR A 184 -11.46 -14.14 -20.91
C THR A 184 -11.97 -13.43 -22.16
N PHE A 185 -11.08 -12.86 -22.95
CA PHE A 185 -11.41 -12.26 -24.25
C PHE A 185 -12.07 -13.27 -25.21
N TYR A 186 -11.52 -14.49 -25.32
CA TYR A 186 -12.15 -15.55 -26.12
C TYR A 186 -13.53 -15.97 -25.59
N LYS A 187 -13.71 -16.00 -24.26
CA LYS A 187 -15.03 -16.26 -23.66
C LYS A 187 -16.02 -15.16 -24.01
N MET A 188 -15.59 -13.89 -23.98
CA MET A 188 -16.42 -12.75 -24.39
C MET A 188 -16.84 -12.88 -25.85
N LEU A 189 -15.92 -13.20 -26.77
CA LEU A 189 -16.22 -13.34 -28.20
C LEU A 189 -17.18 -14.50 -28.49
N LYS A 190 -17.08 -15.60 -27.73
CA LYS A 190 -17.97 -16.79 -27.88
C LYS A 190 -19.26 -16.67 -27.09
N GLY A 191 -19.30 -15.75 -26.12
CA GLY A 191 -20.42 -15.58 -25.21
C GLY A 191 -21.66 -15.01 -25.91
N LYS A 192 -22.83 -15.45 -25.48
CA LYS A 192 -24.08 -14.77 -25.86
C LYS A 192 -24.27 -13.57 -24.96
N ASN A 193 -24.44 -12.40 -25.54
CA ASN A 193 -24.72 -11.17 -24.75
C ASN A 193 -26.07 -11.34 -24.04
N LYS A 194 -26.03 -11.57 -22.73
CA LYS A 194 -27.20 -11.42 -21.87
C LYS A 194 -27.39 -9.93 -21.61
N SER A 195 -28.24 -9.30 -22.41
CA SER A 195 -28.50 -7.84 -22.29
C SER A 195 -29.32 -7.46 -21.06
N LYS A 196 -30.10 -8.38 -20.51
CA LYS A 196 -30.96 -8.15 -19.34
C LYS A 196 -30.57 -9.10 -18.21
N VAL A 197 -30.31 -8.50 -17.03
CA VAL A 197 -30.22 -9.22 -15.77
C VAL A 197 -31.58 -9.13 -15.09
N VAL A 198 -32.07 -10.25 -14.61
CA VAL A 198 -33.28 -10.31 -13.79
C VAL A 198 -32.85 -10.63 -12.38
N ILE A 199 -33.08 -9.69 -11.47
CA ILE A 199 -32.81 -9.90 -10.05
C ILE A 199 -34.09 -10.43 -9.41
N PRO A 200 -34.01 -11.55 -8.66
CA PRO A 200 -35.14 -12.09 -7.92
C PRO A 200 -35.70 -11.07 -6.93
N THR A 201 -37.02 -11.07 -6.76
CA THR A 201 -37.72 -10.05 -5.94
C THR A 201 -37.24 -10.05 -4.49
N GLU A 202 -36.87 -11.21 -3.95
CA GLU A 202 -36.35 -11.38 -2.59
C GLU A 202 -34.96 -10.75 -2.36
N LEU A 203 -34.23 -10.46 -3.43
CA LEU A 203 -32.91 -9.81 -3.36
C LEU A 203 -32.98 -8.30 -3.59
N LEU A 204 -34.14 -7.76 -4.01
CA LEU A 204 -34.28 -6.33 -4.29
C LEU A 204 -34.16 -5.52 -3.00
N ILE A 205 -33.44 -4.41 -3.09
CA ILE A 205 -33.31 -3.45 -2.00
C ILE A 205 -34.51 -2.48 -2.05
N THR A 206 -35.39 -2.56 -1.03
CA THR A 206 -36.51 -1.62 -0.89
C THR A 206 -36.03 -0.30 -0.27
N ASP A 207 -36.87 0.74 -0.32
CA ASP A 207 -36.54 2.05 0.28
C ASP A 207 -36.44 1.96 1.79
N GLU A 208 -37.28 1.15 2.43
CA GLU A 208 -37.25 0.89 3.86
C GLU A 208 -35.94 0.20 4.26
N GLN A 209 -35.55 -0.85 3.52
CA GLN A 209 -34.29 -1.56 3.74
C GLN A 209 -33.09 -0.62 3.54
N TYR A 210 -33.13 0.20 2.50
CA TYR A 210 -32.06 1.17 2.20
C TYR A 210 -31.88 2.17 3.35
N THR A 211 -33.00 2.73 3.85
CA THR A 211 -32.98 3.68 4.98
C THR A 211 -32.45 3.02 6.25
N GLN A 212 -32.91 1.80 6.55
CA GLN A 212 -32.42 1.03 7.70
C GLN A 212 -30.92 0.75 7.60
N ILE A 213 -30.41 0.41 6.42
CA ILE A 213 -28.97 0.19 6.22
C ILE A 213 -28.18 1.47 6.51
N LEU A 214 -28.62 2.62 6.03
CA LEU A 214 -27.95 3.90 6.28
C LEU A 214 -27.87 4.22 7.78
N GLU A 215 -28.94 3.99 8.53
CA GLU A 215 -29.00 4.19 9.98
C GLU A 215 -28.04 3.22 10.70
N GLU A 216 -28.06 1.93 10.37
CA GLU A 216 -27.22 0.91 11.00
C GLU A 216 -25.72 1.07 10.66
N VAL A 217 -25.38 1.68 9.52
CA VAL A 217 -24.00 1.97 9.13
C VAL A 217 -23.37 3.03 10.02
N GLU A 218 -24.14 4.02 10.50
CA GLU A 218 -23.65 5.05 11.42
C GLU A 218 -23.19 4.46 12.77
N ASP A 219 -23.76 3.32 13.18
CA ASP A 219 -23.42 2.60 14.42
C ASP A 219 -22.18 1.68 14.28
N ILE A 220 -21.56 1.59 13.10
CA ILE A 220 -20.35 0.79 12.89
C ILE A 220 -19.15 1.47 13.53
N ASP A 221 -18.50 0.77 14.45
CA ASP A 221 -17.36 1.28 15.21
C ASP A 221 -16.10 1.43 14.35
N ILE A 222 -15.25 2.38 14.75
CA ILE A 222 -13.97 2.67 14.11
C ILE A 222 -12.87 2.45 15.15
N PRO A 223 -12.23 1.29 15.19
CA PRO A 223 -11.20 0.98 16.17
C PRO A 223 -9.99 1.90 16.09
N ASP A 224 -9.35 2.18 17.22
CA ASP A 224 -8.19 3.08 17.32
C ASP A 224 -7.01 2.66 16.44
N ASN A 225 -6.81 1.37 16.21
CA ASN A 225 -5.77 0.87 15.31
C ASN A 225 -6.04 1.30 13.85
N ILE A 226 -7.30 1.26 13.41
CA ILE A 226 -7.71 1.72 12.07
C ILE A 226 -7.53 3.23 11.94
N LEU A 227 -7.87 4.01 12.98
CA LEU A 227 -7.61 5.45 12.99
C LEU A 227 -6.12 5.77 12.88
N LYS A 228 -5.26 4.97 13.52
CA LYS A 228 -3.79 5.10 13.39
C LYS A 228 -3.32 4.78 11.97
N ASP A 229 -3.87 3.74 11.34
CA ASP A 229 -3.52 3.36 9.97
C ASP A 229 -3.97 4.46 8.98
N ILE A 230 -5.17 5.02 9.12
CA ILE A 230 -5.65 6.17 8.33
C ILE A 230 -4.76 7.41 8.55
N THR A 231 -4.36 7.67 9.80
CA THR A 231 -3.46 8.79 10.13
C THR A 231 -2.09 8.61 9.48
N PHE A 232 -1.58 7.39 9.45
CA PHE A 232 -0.34 7.03 8.75
C PHE A 232 -0.46 7.34 7.25
N ILE A 233 -1.55 6.90 6.60
CA ILE A 233 -1.80 7.18 5.18
C ILE A 233 -1.82 8.70 4.93
N ARG A 234 -2.58 9.46 5.74
CA ARG A 234 -2.67 10.92 5.62
C ARG A 234 -1.32 11.61 5.73
N LYS A 235 -0.49 11.16 6.66
CA LYS A 235 0.87 11.69 6.86
C LYS A 235 1.76 11.38 5.65
N LYS A 236 1.73 10.14 5.17
CA LYS A 236 2.53 9.69 4.03
C LYS A 236 2.16 10.40 2.73
N LEU A 237 0.87 10.63 2.46
CA LEU A 237 0.45 11.42 1.30
C LEU A 237 1.03 12.83 1.34
N LYS A 238 1.01 13.50 2.51
CA LYS A 238 1.63 14.84 2.68
C LYS A 238 3.15 14.82 2.53
N GLU A 239 3.83 13.77 3.02
CA GLU A 239 5.27 13.62 2.84
C GLU A 239 5.64 13.45 1.36
N THR A 240 4.85 12.69 0.60
CA THR A 240 5.06 12.45 -0.83
C THR A 240 4.84 13.74 -1.64
N GLU A 241 3.81 14.52 -1.30
CA GLU A 241 3.55 15.84 -1.88
C GLU A 241 4.76 16.79 -1.75
N SER A 242 5.46 16.75 -0.61
CA SER A 242 6.58 17.65 -0.32
C SER A 242 7.92 17.22 -0.92
N GLN A 243 8.06 15.97 -1.38
CA GLN A 243 9.33 15.41 -1.86
C GLN A 243 9.50 15.44 -3.37
N ASP A 244 8.43 15.60 -4.13
CA ASP A 244 8.45 15.55 -5.59
C ASP A 244 8.16 16.92 -6.18
N GLU A 245 9.22 17.66 -6.57
CA GLU A 245 9.13 18.98 -7.18
C GLU A 245 8.35 18.98 -8.53
N ALA A 246 8.15 17.83 -9.14
CA ALA A 246 7.44 17.67 -10.40
C ALA A 246 5.92 17.48 -10.22
N THR A 247 5.44 17.20 -9.00
CA THR A 247 4.01 17.01 -8.71
C THR A 247 3.36 18.29 -8.23
N SER A 248 2.12 18.51 -8.70
CA SER A 248 1.30 19.61 -8.17
C SER A 248 0.90 19.31 -6.72
N PRO A 249 0.89 20.31 -5.81
CA PRO A 249 0.38 20.15 -4.45
C PRO A 249 -1.03 19.53 -4.37
N LEU A 250 -1.83 19.67 -5.42
CA LEU A 250 -3.18 19.10 -5.48
C LEU A 250 -3.22 17.61 -5.82
N ASP A 251 -2.12 17.01 -6.27
CA ASP A 251 -2.11 15.62 -6.75
C ASP A 251 -2.35 14.61 -5.63
N TYR A 252 -1.87 14.89 -4.43
CA TYR A 252 -2.06 14.08 -3.22
C TYR A 252 -2.97 14.72 -2.17
N TYR A 253 -3.53 15.90 -2.48
CA TYR A 253 -4.44 16.57 -1.56
C TYR A 253 -5.77 15.82 -1.45
N ILE A 254 -6.18 15.53 -0.22
CA ILE A 254 -7.47 14.93 0.11
C ILE A 254 -8.18 15.84 1.11
N SER A 255 -9.37 16.33 0.72
CA SER A 255 -10.18 17.21 1.57
C SER A 255 -10.68 16.48 2.83
N ASP A 256 -10.91 17.21 3.91
CA ASP A 256 -11.47 16.63 5.15
C ASP A 256 -12.87 16.03 4.92
N ARG A 257 -13.64 16.61 4.00
CA ARG A 257 -14.93 16.04 3.55
C ARG A 257 -14.71 14.66 2.94
N ARG A 258 -13.74 14.52 2.04
CA ARG A 258 -13.45 13.26 1.36
C ARG A 258 -12.95 12.21 2.34
N TRP A 259 -12.13 12.57 3.34
CA TRP A 259 -11.76 11.68 4.44
C TRP A 259 -12.98 11.19 5.23
N LYS A 260 -13.91 12.08 5.59
CA LYS A 260 -15.14 11.69 6.30
C LYS A 260 -15.97 10.70 5.48
N LYS A 261 -16.15 10.97 4.18
CA LYS A 261 -16.87 10.08 3.26
C LYS A 261 -16.15 8.77 2.98
N ALA A 262 -14.81 8.79 2.93
CA ALA A 262 -13.99 7.58 2.84
C ALA A 262 -14.24 6.66 4.04
N VAL A 263 -14.22 7.21 5.25
CA VAL A 263 -14.51 6.43 6.47
C VAL A 263 -15.93 5.87 6.43
N HIS A 264 -16.91 6.65 5.99
CA HIS A 264 -18.30 6.17 5.83
C HIS A 264 -18.40 5.01 4.82
N LEU A 265 -17.62 5.03 3.73
CA LEU A 265 -17.51 3.89 2.81
C LEU A 265 -16.92 2.65 3.49
N LEU A 266 -15.90 2.81 4.35
CA LEU A 266 -15.33 1.69 5.09
C LEU A 266 -16.35 1.12 6.11
N GLN A 267 -17.11 1.99 6.80
CA GLN A 267 -18.20 1.56 7.68
C GLN A 267 -19.28 0.78 6.91
N THR A 268 -19.68 1.30 5.74
CA THR A 268 -20.63 0.61 4.86
C THR A 268 -20.08 -0.75 4.41
N SER A 269 -18.81 -0.84 4.03
CA SER A 269 -18.17 -2.11 3.69
C SER A 269 -18.19 -3.09 4.85
N ALA A 270 -17.81 -2.65 6.05
CA ALA A 270 -17.83 -3.48 7.25
C ALA A 270 -19.23 -4.02 7.54
N PHE A 271 -20.24 -3.16 7.49
CA PHE A 271 -21.64 -3.53 7.68
C PHE A 271 -22.11 -4.58 6.66
N LEU A 272 -21.88 -4.33 5.37
CA LEU A 272 -22.31 -5.23 4.28
C LEU A 272 -21.54 -6.56 4.29
N ASN A 273 -20.35 -6.60 4.89
CA ASN A 273 -19.63 -7.83 5.17
C ASN A 273 -20.06 -8.52 6.49
N GLY A 274 -21.10 -8.01 7.17
CA GLY A 274 -21.69 -8.59 8.39
C GLY A 274 -20.89 -8.31 9.66
N ARG A 275 -20.06 -7.27 9.69
CA ARG A 275 -19.23 -6.86 10.83
C ARG A 275 -19.86 -5.71 11.62
N LYS A 276 -19.37 -5.49 12.83
CA LYS A 276 -19.80 -4.39 13.72
C LYS A 276 -18.77 -3.26 13.81
N GLU A 277 -17.60 -3.47 13.23
CA GLU A 277 -16.48 -2.53 13.23
C GLU A 277 -15.71 -2.64 11.91
N ILE A 278 -15.03 -1.57 11.56
CA ILE A 278 -14.08 -1.57 10.44
C ILE A 278 -12.87 -2.43 10.81
N ASP A 279 -12.37 -3.23 9.87
CA ASP A 279 -11.13 -3.97 10.07
C ASP A 279 -10.14 -3.72 8.91
N LEU A 280 -8.96 -4.36 8.99
CA LEU A 280 -7.89 -4.19 8.01
C LEU A 280 -8.31 -4.58 6.58
N THR A 281 -9.33 -5.45 6.43
CA THR A 281 -9.80 -5.89 5.11
C THR A 281 -10.56 -4.80 4.35
N ASP A 282 -10.98 -3.71 5.01
CA ASP A 282 -11.66 -2.59 4.36
C ASP A 282 -10.69 -1.55 3.81
N LEU A 283 -9.50 -1.41 4.41
CA LEU A 283 -8.55 -0.36 4.02
C LEU A 283 -8.15 -0.37 2.54
N PRO A 284 -8.05 -1.52 1.84
CA PRO A 284 -7.75 -1.52 0.39
C PRO A 284 -8.79 -0.79 -0.47
N ILE A 285 -10.01 -0.57 0.01
CA ILE A 285 -11.02 0.26 -0.68
C ILE A 285 -10.49 1.69 -0.91
N LEU A 286 -9.61 2.17 -0.02
CA LEU A 286 -8.96 3.46 -0.14
C LEU A 286 -8.08 3.60 -1.39
N TYR A 287 -7.66 2.49 -2.03
CA TYR A 287 -7.02 2.53 -3.34
C TYR A 287 -7.85 3.27 -4.38
N HIS A 288 -9.17 3.16 -4.27
CA HIS A 288 -10.14 3.74 -5.19
C HIS A 288 -10.69 5.10 -4.70
N VAL A 289 -10.20 5.59 -3.58
CA VAL A 289 -10.69 6.84 -2.96
C VAL A 289 -9.64 7.95 -2.99
N LEU A 290 -8.35 7.62 -2.81
CA LEU A 290 -7.34 8.62 -2.43
C LEU A 290 -6.47 9.13 -3.60
N TRP A 291 -6.69 8.70 -4.84
CA TRP A 291 -5.94 9.22 -5.98
C TRP A 291 -6.66 10.38 -6.69
N ASN A 292 -5.90 11.30 -7.28
CA ASN A 292 -6.43 12.43 -8.05
C ASN A 292 -6.04 12.37 -9.53
N LYS A 293 -4.88 11.81 -9.87
CA LYS A 293 -4.38 11.57 -11.23
C LYS A 293 -4.06 10.09 -11.43
N VAL A 294 -4.01 9.64 -12.68
CA VAL A 294 -3.69 8.24 -13.01
C VAL A 294 -2.29 7.87 -12.50
N GLU A 295 -1.34 8.79 -12.61
CA GLU A 295 0.05 8.64 -12.17
C GLU A 295 0.17 8.44 -10.65
N THR A 296 -0.80 8.95 -9.87
CA THR A 296 -0.80 8.82 -8.41
C THR A 296 -1.45 7.51 -7.92
N ILE A 297 -2.04 6.69 -8.79
CA ILE A 297 -2.70 5.43 -8.40
C ILE A 297 -1.71 4.46 -7.73
N GLU A 298 -0.59 4.16 -8.42
CA GLU A 298 0.41 3.23 -7.87
C GLU A 298 1.05 3.73 -6.56
N PRO A 299 1.49 5.00 -6.45
CA PRO A 299 1.95 5.56 -5.18
C PRO A 299 0.91 5.47 -4.06
N VAL A 300 -0.34 5.79 -4.33
CA VAL A 300 -1.43 5.69 -3.34
C VAL A 300 -1.64 4.23 -2.92
N MET A 301 -1.71 3.30 -3.86
CA MET A 301 -1.82 1.87 -3.55
C MET A 301 -0.66 1.39 -2.66
N LYS A 302 0.56 1.86 -2.93
CA LYS A 302 1.74 1.55 -2.11
C LYS A 302 1.58 2.10 -0.70
N ILE A 303 1.22 3.38 -0.54
CA ILE A 303 1.05 4.03 0.78
C ILE A 303 -0.02 3.33 1.61
N VAL A 304 -1.16 3.01 1.01
CA VAL A 304 -2.24 2.28 1.70
C VAL A 304 -1.80 0.86 2.06
N THR A 305 -1.04 0.17 1.19
CA THR A 305 -0.49 -1.15 1.50
C THR A 305 0.51 -1.06 2.66
N GLU A 306 1.41 -0.08 2.65
CA GLU A 306 2.35 0.18 3.75
C GLU A 306 1.63 0.40 5.08
N SER A 307 0.48 1.09 5.06
CA SER A 307 -0.31 1.34 6.28
C SER A 307 -0.78 0.06 6.96
N LEU A 308 -1.03 -1.00 6.22
CA LEU A 308 -1.41 -2.29 6.78
C LEU A 308 -0.30 -2.92 7.64
N PHE A 309 0.97 -2.59 7.36
CA PHE A 309 2.14 -3.24 7.95
C PHE A 309 3.10 -2.30 8.66
N TRP A 310 2.84 -0.98 8.70
CA TRP A 310 3.75 0.03 9.24
C TRP A 310 4.20 -0.25 10.68
N ASN A 311 3.31 -0.82 11.50
CA ASN A 311 3.62 -1.16 12.88
C ASN A 311 4.64 -2.31 12.96
N ILE A 312 4.53 -3.28 12.05
CA ILE A 312 5.47 -4.40 11.92
C ILE A 312 6.82 -3.90 11.43
N GLU A 313 6.82 -3.04 10.40
CA GLU A 313 8.05 -2.41 9.89
C GLU A 313 8.78 -1.59 10.96
N ASN A 314 8.04 -0.81 11.74
CA ASN A 314 8.62 -0.05 12.84
C ASN A 314 9.25 -0.96 13.89
N LYS A 315 8.57 -2.05 14.28
CA LYS A 315 9.13 -3.03 15.23
C LYS A 315 10.40 -3.66 14.67
N CYS A 316 10.40 -4.09 13.40
CA CYS A 316 11.60 -4.61 12.74
C CYS A 316 12.74 -3.58 12.75
N SER A 317 12.46 -2.31 12.45
CA SER A 317 13.47 -1.24 12.45
C SER A 317 14.02 -0.95 13.84
N VAL A 318 13.21 -1.08 14.90
CA VAL A 318 13.67 -0.93 16.29
C VAL A 318 14.63 -2.07 16.63
N VAL A 319 14.26 -3.31 16.36
CA VAL A 319 15.11 -4.49 16.60
C VAL A 319 16.42 -4.38 15.80
N GLU A 320 16.37 -3.95 14.55
CA GLU A 320 17.55 -3.74 13.70
C GLU A 320 18.52 -2.70 14.31
N LYS A 321 18.00 -1.57 14.78
CA LYS A 321 18.78 -0.52 15.43
C LYS A 321 19.39 -0.98 16.76
N GLU A 322 18.65 -1.74 17.55
CA GLU A 322 19.15 -2.31 18.80
C GLU A 322 20.26 -3.34 18.54
N TYR A 323 20.06 -4.20 17.55
CA TYR A 323 21.07 -5.13 17.09
C TYR A 323 22.35 -4.42 16.62
N GLU A 324 22.24 -3.40 15.76
CA GLU A 324 23.39 -2.60 15.31
C GLU A 324 24.10 -1.88 16.47
N LYS A 325 23.34 -1.34 17.43
CA LYS A 325 23.90 -0.71 18.63
C LYS A 325 24.62 -1.73 19.49
N GLY A 326 24.05 -2.92 19.66
CA GLY A 326 24.69 -4.04 20.37
C GLY A 326 26.01 -4.46 19.72
N LEU A 327 26.04 -4.56 18.37
CA LEU A 327 27.26 -4.84 17.62
C LEU A 327 28.35 -3.78 17.84
N LYS A 328 27.98 -2.49 17.81
CA LYS A 328 28.90 -1.39 18.06
C LYS A 328 29.43 -1.41 19.49
N THR A 329 28.58 -1.67 20.46
CA THR A 329 28.97 -1.74 21.88
C THR A 329 29.87 -2.96 22.15
N LYS A 330 29.54 -4.14 21.59
CA LYS A 330 30.41 -5.33 21.67
C LYS A 330 31.76 -5.11 20.98
N GLY A 331 31.77 -4.45 19.81
CA GLY A 331 32.99 -4.06 19.10
C GLY A 331 33.88 -3.13 19.96
N ASN A 332 33.28 -2.14 20.59
CA ASN A 332 34.00 -1.20 21.48
C ASN A 332 34.42 -1.88 22.81
N ALA A 333 33.60 -2.73 23.40
CA ALA A 333 33.95 -3.48 24.61
C ALA A 333 35.08 -4.47 24.35
N LEU A 334 35.06 -5.18 23.18
CA LEU A 334 36.17 -6.04 22.77
C LEU A 334 37.45 -5.25 22.51
N ALA A 335 37.35 -4.06 21.90
CA ALA A 335 38.49 -3.16 21.73
C ALA A 335 39.04 -2.67 23.09
N ASN A 336 38.15 -2.26 23.99
CA ASN A 336 38.53 -1.75 25.31
C ASN A 336 39.04 -2.84 26.26
N SER A 337 38.46 -4.05 26.25
CA SER A 337 38.95 -5.15 27.09
C SER A 337 40.33 -5.68 26.66
N LYS A 338 40.62 -5.58 25.36
CA LYS A 338 41.94 -5.92 24.80
C LYS A 338 43.00 -4.85 25.14
N ILE A 339 42.61 -3.59 25.23
CA ILE A 339 43.48 -2.47 25.62
C ILE A 339 43.87 -2.54 27.10
N ALA A 340 42.95 -3.03 27.98
CA ALA A 340 43.18 -3.10 29.41
C ALA A 340 44.15 -4.20 29.88
N ASN A 341 44.42 -5.22 29.06
CA ASN A 341 45.22 -6.40 29.46
C ASN A 341 46.57 -6.56 28.77
N ILE A 342 47.06 -5.53 28.10
CA ILE A 342 48.36 -5.59 27.40
C ILE A 342 49.26 -4.46 27.97
N ASN A 343 50.31 -4.86 28.67
CA ASN A 343 51.33 -3.90 29.14
C ASN A 343 52.05 -3.28 27.93
N SER A 344 52.12 -1.96 27.94
CA SER A 344 52.62 -1.10 26.85
C SER A 344 54.11 -1.27 26.51
N GLU A 345 54.83 -2.13 27.22
CA GLU A 345 56.31 -2.29 27.07
C GLU A 345 56.73 -3.35 26.03
N ASP A 346 55.80 -4.23 25.56
CA ASP A 346 56.19 -5.39 24.78
C ASP A 346 55.80 -5.36 23.30
N PHE A 347 55.10 -4.33 22.85
CA PHE A 347 54.75 -4.18 21.43
C PHE A 347 54.91 -2.74 20.96
N ASN A 348 55.53 -2.59 19.83
CA ASN A 348 55.53 -1.33 19.10
C ASN A 348 54.05 -0.94 18.86
N ILE A 349 53.59 0.23 19.28
CA ILE A 349 52.19 0.69 19.26
C ILE A 349 51.50 0.52 17.90
N TYR A 350 52.26 0.42 16.83
CA TYR A 350 51.76 0.19 15.47
C TYR A 350 51.15 -1.19 15.20
N PHE A 351 51.47 -2.23 15.99
CA PHE A 351 51.05 -3.59 15.71
C PHE A 351 49.90 -4.09 16.60
N TYR A 352 49.33 -3.24 17.37
CA TYR A 352 48.29 -3.60 18.34
C TYR A 352 47.03 -4.25 17.73
N PHE A 353 46.73 -3.86 16.49
CA PHE A 353 45.57 -4.37 15.74
C PHE A 353 45.93 -5.40 14.66
N TYR A 354 47.19 -5.77 14.59
CA TYR A 354 47.68 -6.70 13.55
C TYR A 354 48.37 -7.88 14.18
N THR A 355 48.17 -9.07 13.56
CA THR A 355 48.95 -10.27 13.90
C THR A 355 49.89 -10.58 12.73
N LYS A 356 51.09 -11.04 13.04
CA LYS A 356 52.04 -11.49 12.03
C LYS A 356 51.60 -12.84 11.49
N LEU A 357 51.67 -13.01 10.18
CA LEU A 357 51.46 -14.29 9.50
C LEU A 357 52.77 -15.00 9.31
N MET A 358 52.82 -16.29 9.65
CA MET A 358 54.00 -17.11 9.51
C MET A 358 54.11 -17.74 8.10
N GLY A 359 55.31 -17.77 7.56
CA GLY A 359 55.62 -18.48 6.31
C GLY A 359 55.10 -17.82 5.04
N THR A 360 54.86 -16.52 5.05
CA THR A 360 54.40 -15.80 3.88
C THR A 360 55.56 -15.56 2.87
N ASN A 361 55.22 -15.61 1.57
CA ASN A 361 56.21 -15.37 0.49
C ASN A 361 56.44 -13.86 0.22
N TRP A 362 55.75 -12.97 0.95
CA TRP A 362 55.82 -11.51 0.78
C TRP A 362 56.78 -10.82 1.77
N GLY A 363 57.44 -11.61 2.65
CA GLY A 363 58.21 -11.07 3.77
C GLY A 363 57.36 -10.85 5.01
N ASP A 364 57.69 -9.85 5.85
CA ASP A 364 56.93 -9.56 7.05
C ASP A 364 55.51 -9.12 6.68
N THR A 365 54.55 -10.03 6.93
CA THR A 365 53.14 -9.84 6.55
C THR A 365 52.26 -9.86 7.80
N TYR A 366 51.34 -8.91 7.86
CA TYR A 366 50.46 -8.71 9.00
C TYR A 366 49.00 -8.75 8.55
N PHE A 367 48.16 -9.39 9.35
CA PHE A 367 46.73 -9.43 9.15
C PHE A 367 46.02 -8.57 10.18
N PHE A 368 45.01 -7.78 9.76
CA PHE A 368 44.24 -6.94 10.65
C PHE A 368 43.22 -7.78 11.45
N LEU A 369 43.43 -7.91 12.75
CA LEU A 369 42.69 -8.82 13.61
C LEU A 369 41.15 -8.61 13.63
N GLN A 370 40.73 -7.35 13.52
CA GLN A 370 39.29 -7.06 13.49
C GLN A 370 38.60 -7.69 12.27
N ASP A 371 39.33 -7.88 11.17
CA ASP A 371 38.76 -8.48 9.96
C ASP A 371 38.55 -10.00 10.12
N TYR A 372 39.22 -10.67 11.09
CA TYR A 372 39.12 -12.11 11.33
C TYR A 372 37.70 -12.58 11.69
N GLY A 373 37.00 -11.77 12.50
CA GLY A 373 35.62 -12.07 12.91
C GLY A 373 34.61 -12.06 11.75
N TYR A 374 34.96 -11.42 10.66
CA TYR A 374 34.12 -11.33 9.46
C TYR A 374 34.45 -12.37 8.39
N LEU A 375 35.49 -13.19 8.59
CA LEU A 375 35.82 -14.27 7.66
C LEU A 375 35.06 -15.55 8.03
N LEU A 376 34.57 -16.25 7.03
CA LEU A 376 33.90 -17.54 7.16
C LEU A 376 34.85 -18.67 6.72
N MET A 377 34.63 -19.90 7.25
CA MET A 377 35.47 -21.05 6.90
C MET A 377 35.19 -21.55 5.48
N ASP A 378 33.93 -21.49 5.06
CA ASP A 378 33.43 -22.11 3.83
C ASP A 378 33.19 -21.12 2.70
N ILE A 379 33.28 -19.81 2.97
CA ILE A 379 32.98 -18.76 2.00
C ILE A 379 34.21 -17.87 1.78
N GLU A 380 34.59 -17.69 0.54
CA GLU A 380 35.64 -16.76 0.14
C GLU A 380 35.19 -15.31 0.25
N THR A 381 35.98 -14.51 0.92
CA THR A 381 35.79 -13.08 1.05
C THR A 381 36.91 -12.34 0.32
N LYS A 382 36.58 -11.28 -0.40
CA LYS A 382 37.60 -10.45 -1.06
C LYS A 382 38.43 -9.70 -0.04
N GLY A 383 39.76 -9.81 -0.14
CA GLY A 383 40.73 -9.08 0.62
C GLY A 383 41.66 -8.24 -0.26
N VAL A 384 42.46 -7.42 0.39
CA VAL A 384 43.50 -6.64 -0.24
C VAL A 384 44.80 -6.84 0.50
N LEU A 385 45.85 -7.12 -0.25
CA LEU A 385 47.25 -7.19 0.19
C LEU A 385 47.95 -5.95 -0.34
N TYR A 386 48.60 -5.16 0.51
CA TYR A 386 49.36 -3.97 0.12
C TYR A 386 50.60 -3.77 1.03
N PHE A 387 51.58 -3.09 0.52
CA PHE A 387 52.77 -2.72 1.29
C PHE A 387 52.54 -1.39 2.01
N ASP A 388 52.69 -1.38 3.33
CA ASP A 388 52.59 -0.20 4.14
C ASP A 388 54.00 0.31 4.47
N LYS A 389 54.37 1.46 3.89
CA LYS A 389 55.71 2.06 4.06
C LYS A 389 56.00 2.49 5.50
N ASP A 390 54.99 2.94 6.19
CA ASP A 390 55.13 3.43 7.58
C ASP A 390 55.39 2.26 8.54
N LYS A 391 54.82 1.08 8.23
CA LYS A 391 54.99 -0.15 9.01
C LYS A 391 56.12 -1.06 8.47
N ASN A 392 56.69 -0.70 7.35
CA ASN A 392 57.67 -1.48 6.63
C ASN A 392 57.31 -2.96 6.49
N GLY A 393 56.05 -3.23 6.11
CA GLY A 393 55.57 -4.58 6.00
C GLY A 393 54.30 -4.70 5.13
N TRP A 394 54.01 -5.90 4.73
CA TRP A 394 52.79 -6.19 3.98
C TRP A 394 51.58 -6.31 4.89
N ILE A 395 50.47 -5.73 4.49
CA ILE A 395 49.21 -5.74 5.24
C ILE A 395 48.13 -6.47 4.44
N ILE A 396 47.46 -7.40 5.09
CA ILE A 396 46.25 -8.06 4.53
C ILE A 396 45.03 -7.54 5.30
N ARG A 397 44.03 -7.10 4.55
CA ARG A 397 42.75 -6.66 5.09
C ARG A 397 41.59 -7.20 4.26
N ARG A 398 40.44 -7.38 4.87
CA ARG A 398 39.18 -7.58 4.16
C ARG A 398 38.80 -6.29 3.43
N VAL A 399 38.31 -6.39 2.18
CA VAL A 399 37.73 -5.24 1.49
C VAL A 399 36.34 -4.97 2.10
N PRO A 400 36.11 -3.81 2.77
CA PRO A 400 34.78 -3.44 3.22
C PRO A 400 33.83 -3.29 2.02
N GLN A 401 32.53 -3.50 2.24
CA GLN A 401 31.52 -3.20 1.22
C GLN A 401 31.50 -1.68 0.97
N GLY A 402 32.17 -1.27 -0.10
CA GLY A 402 32.32 0.14 -0.49
C GLY A 402 33.51 0.33 -1.43
N PRO A 403 33.63 1.48 -2.11
CA PRO A 403 34.74 1.68 -3.07
C PRO A 403 36.09 1.70 -2.35
N PHE A 404 36.90 0.72 -2.63
CA PHE A 404 38.30 0.68 -2.22
C PHE A 404 39.08 1.78 -2.96
N SER A 405 39.70 2.71 -2.23
CA SER A 405 40.50 3.76 -2.83
C SER A 405 41.88 3.24 -3.25
N SER A 406 42.03 2.82 -4.50
CA SER A 406 43.31 2.42 -5.11
C SER A 406 44.37 3.55 -5.11
N LYS A 407 43.93 4.81 -4.98
CA LYS A 407 44.85 5.98 -4.92
C LYS A 407 45.69 5.99 -3.65
N LYS A 408 45.23 5.46 -2.53
CA LYS A 408 45.95 5.41 -1.27
C LYS A 408 47.00 4.30 -1.22
N TYR A 409 46.81 3.24 -1.96
CA TYR A 409 47.69 2.07 -1.99
C TYR A 409 47.98 1.65 -3.45
N PRO A 410 48.92 2.32 -4.13
CA PRO A 410 49.17 2.12 -5.56
C PRO A 410 49.71 0.74 -5.90
N GLN A 411 50.37 0.08 -4.95
CA GLN A 411 50.82 -1.31 -5.08
C GLN A 411 49.95 -2.21 -4.19
N HIS A 412 48.83 -2.66 -4.72
CA HIS A 412 47.94 -3.58 -4.03
C HIS A 412 47.59 -4.77 -4.92
N GLN A 413 47.31 -5.90 -4.27
CA GLN A 413 46.81 -7.11 -4.94
C GLN A 413 45.48 -7.48 -4.29
N ILE A 414 44.50 -7.87 -5.11
CA ILE A 414 43.25 -8.45 -4.61
C ILE A 414 43.53 -9.92 -4.32
N VAL A 415 43.17 -10.35 -3.12
CA VAL A 415 43.34 -11.71 -2.64
C VAL A 415 42.02 -12.30 -2.18
N SER A 416 41.85 -13.60 -2.23
CA SER A 416 40.75 -14.29 -1.58
C SER A 416 41.13 -14.62 -0.14
N LEU A 417 40.18 -14.46 0.78
CA LEU A 417 40.37 -14.70 2.22
C LEU A 417 39.31 -15.66 2.72
N ARG A 418 39.75 -16.67 3.50
CA ARG A 418 38.85 -17.52 4.31
C ARG A 418 39.44 -17.68 5.71
N ARG A 419 38.57 -17.92 6.66
CA ARG A 419 38.97 -18.22 8.03
C ARG A 419 39.53 -19.64 8.12
N ALA A 420 40.55 -19.83 8.92
CA ALA A 420 41.04 -21.16 9.30
C ALA A 420 41.32 -21.19 10.81
N GLN A 421 41.40 -22.38 11.39
CA GLN A 421 41.68 -22.53 12.80
C GLN A 421 43.12 -22.06 13.11
N GLY A 422 43.25 -20.98 13.88
CA GLY A 422 44.54 -20.38 14.22
C GLY A 422 45.23 -19.64 13.08
N GLY A 423 44.59 -19.42 11.93
CA GLY A 423 45.15 -18.78 10.78
C GLY A 423 44.14 -18.27 9.77
N ILE A 424 44.61 -17.83 8.62
CA ILE A 424 43.78 -17.45 7.49
C ILE A 424 44.25 -18.15 6.23
N ILE A 425 43.35 -18.42 5.32
CA ILE A 425 43.64 -18.91 3.98
C ILE A 425 43.61 -17.70 3.05
N VAL A 426 44.74 -17.45 2.38
CA VAL A 426 44.91 -16.40 1.39
C VAL A 426 45.22 -17.04 0.04
N ASN A 427 44.40 -16.80 -0.98
CA ASN A 427 44.56 -17.41 -2.32
C ASN A 427 44.80 -18.95 -2.24
N ASN A 428 44.02 -19.66 -1.43
CA ASN A 428 44.07 -21.09 -1.16
C ASN A 428 45.32 -21.58 -0.37
N ALA A 429 46.20 -20.70 0.07
CA ALA A 429 47.33 -21.05 0.95
C ALA A 429 47.02 -20.71 2.42
N LEU A 430 47.26 -21.67 3.30
CA LEU A 430 47.06 -21.49 4.75
C LEU A 430 48.28 -20.80 5.36
N TYR A 431 48.01 -19.70 6.08
CA TYR A 431 49.01 -18.97 6.88
C TYR A 431 48.57 -18.93 8.33
N MET A 432 49.44 -19.44 9.19
CA MET A 432 49.18 -19.43 10.62
C MET A 432 49.49 -18.05 11.21
N MET A 433 48.67 -17.62 12.18
CA MET A 433 48.93 -16.41 12.91
C MET A 433 49.94 -16.66 14.03
N GLU A 434 50.94 -15.76 14.19
CA GLU A 434 51.91 -15.85 15.27
C GLU A 434 51.23 -15.74 16.62
N PRO A 435 51.38 -16.75 17.53
CA PRO A 435 50.79 -16.67 18.85
C PRO A 435 51.44 -15.57 19.69
N SER A 436 50.66 -14.78 20.42
CA SER A 436 51.19 -13.79 21.34
C SER A 436 52.00 -14.47 22.44
N LYS A 437 53.26 -14.08 22.63
CA LYS A 437 54.18 -14.66 23.63
C LYS A 437 53.72 -14.52 25.10
N LYS A 438 52.69 -13.70 25.38
CA LYS A 438 52.16 -13.47 26.72
C LYS A 438 50.72 -13.93 26.98
N ALA A 439 50.00 -14.40 25.98
CA ALA A 439 48.66 -14.92 26.17
C ALA A 439 48.69 -16.44 26.45
N SER A 440 48.54 -16.81 27.69
CA SER A 440 48.31 -18.20 28.10
C SER A 440 46.94 -18.74 27.69
N LYS A 441 46.14 -17.97 26.92
CA LYS A 441 44.85 -18.36 26.34
C LYS A 441 44.78 -17.82 24.93
N PRO A 442 44.24 -18.61 23.99
CA PRO A 442 44.05 -18.14 22.60
C PRO A 442 43.20 -16.85 22.61
N ILE A 443 43.66 -15.86 21.85
CA ILE A 443 42.96 -14.55 21.66
C ILE A 443 41.65 -14.74 20.87
N PHE A 444 41.37 -15.94 20.41
CA PHE A 444 40.16 -16.30 19.66
C PHE A 444 39.16 -17.01 20.57
N PRO A 445 37.88 -16.68 20.47
CA PRO A 445 36.87 -17.49 21.15
C PRO A 445 37.05 -18.95 20.68
N PRO A 446 36.98 -19.94 21.60
CA PRO A 446 37.09 -21.34 21.25
C PRO A 446 36.05 -21.69 20.20
N THR A 447 36.47 -22.38 19.14
CA THR A 447 35.58 -23.07 18.21
C THR A 447 34.95 -24.23 18.92
N GLY A 448 33.91 -24.01 19.66
CA GLY A 448 33.12 -24.98 20.37
C GLY A 448 31.98 -24.23 21.03
N GLN A 449 30.79 -24.58 20.65
CA GLN A 449 29.53 -24.14 21.22
C GLN A 449 29.62 -23.81 22.73
N GLN A 450 30.05 -22.63 23.06
CA GLN A 450 29.67 -22.00 24.31
C GLN A 450 28.75 -20.87 23.94
N ASN A 451 27.52 -20.97 24.41
CA ASN A 451 26.47 -19.98 24.29
C ASN A 451 27.02 -18.60 24.67
N LEU A 452 27.44 -17.85 23.65
CA LEU A 452 27.75 -16.41 23.74
C LEU A 452 26.45 -15.57 23.72
N PHE A 453 25.35 -16.21 24.06
CA PHE A 453 24.07 -15.56 24.22
C PHE A 453 24.10 -14.77 25.52
N SER A 454 24.23 -13.46 25.43
CA SER A 454 23.77 -12.61 26.52
C SER A 454 22.24 -12.64 26.52
N GLU A 455 21.63 -12.52 27.71
CA GLU A 455 20.16 -12.43 27.85
C GLU A 455 19.52 -11.43 26.86
N GLY A 456 20.25 -10.38 26.46
CA GLY A 456 19.79 -9.39 25.47
C GLY A 456 19.67 -9.92 24.03
N ASP A 457 20.49 -10.88 23.62
CA ASP A 457 20.43 -11.40 22.23
C ASP A 457 19.29 -12.42 22.07
N THR A 458 19.00 -13.19 23.11
CA THR A 458 17.84 -14.08 23.17
C THR A 458 16.54 -13.29 23.09
N HIS A 459 16.47 -12.13 23.75
CA HIS A 459 15.33 -11.22 23.69
C HIS A 459 15.04 -10.73 22.26
N LEU A 460 16.07 -10.34 21.49
CA LEU A 460 15.89 -9.87 20.10
C LEU A 460 15.34 -10.98 19.18
N ILE A 461 15.77 -12.22 19.38
CA ILE A 461 15.21 -13.37 18.62
C ILE A 461 13.75 -13.60 18.98
N GLU A 462 13.41 -13.57 20.27
CA GLU A 462 12.02 -13.71 20.73
C GLU A 462 11.14 -12.57 20.19
N GLU A 463 11.66 -11.34 20.14
CA GLU A 463 10.97 -10.21 19.51
C GLU A 463 10.74 -10.42 18.03
N MET A 464 11.74 -10.90 17.28
CA MET A 464 11.59 -11.21 15.86
C MET A 464 10.56 -12.32 15.62
N GLN A 465 10.51 -13.35 16.48
CA GLN A 465 9.48 -14.37 16.39
C GLN A 465 8.07 -13.83 16.66
N LYS A 466 7.91 -12.92 17.62
CA LYS A 466 6.64 -12.23 17.88
C LYS A 466 6.20 -11.42 16.66
N ILE A 467 7.14 -10.67 16.05
CA ILE A 467 6.91 -9.88 14.83
C ILE A 467 6.45 -10.78 13.67
N GLY A 468 7.13 -11.92 13.45
CA GLY A 468 6.75 -12.90 12.43
C GLY A 468 5.34 -13.48 12.67
N ASN A 469 5.00 -13.76 13.92
CA ASN A 469 3.66 -14.24 14.29
C ASN A 469 2.58 -13.15 14.05
N GLU A 470 2.86 -11.90 14.38
CA GLU A 470 1.95 -10.77 14.08
C GLU A 470 1.74 -10.61 12.57
N LEU A 471 2.79 -10.70 11.77
CA LEU A 471 2.69 -10.66 10.31
C LEU A 471 1.78 -11.76 9.77
N ASN A 472 1.99 -12.99 10.24
CA ASN A 472 1.16 -14.14 9.86
C ASN A 472 -0.30 -13.98 10.30
N GLN A 473 -0.56 -13.42 11.47
CA GLN A 473 -1.92 -13.15 11.94
C GLN A 473 -2.61 -12.07 11.07
N LYS A 474 -1.90 -11.00 10.73
CA LYS A 474 -2.44 -9.96 9.82
C LYS A 474 -2.74 -10.54 8.45
N MET A 475 -1.87 -11.38 7.89
CA MET A 475 -2.12 -12.04 6.61
C MET A 475 -3.37 -12.90 6.65
N ARG A 476 -3.55 -13.71 7.68
CA ARG A 476 -4.78 -14.51 7.86
C ARG A 476 -6.05 -13.68 7.98
N LEU A 477 -5.95 -12.47 8.54
CA LEU A 477 -7.08 -11.53 8.59
C LEU A 477 -7.39 -10.98 7.20
N LEU A 478 -6.36 -10.59 6.44
CA LEU A 478 -6.49 -10.03 5.10
C LEU A 478 -6.95 -11.06 4.05
N GLU A 479 -6.75 -12.35 4.30
CA GLU A 479 -7.29 -13.45 3.48
C GLU A 479 -8.79 -13.67 3.66
N LYS A 480 -9.42 -13.07 4.69
CA LYS A 480 -10.87 -13.14 4.84
C LYS A 480 -11.54 -12.40 3.69
N GLU A 481 -12.58 -13.03 3.15
CA GLU A 481 -13.36 -12.47 2.05
C GLU A 481 -13.99 -11.12 2.43
N ASN A 482 -13.61 -10.06 1.73
CA ASN A 482 -14.30 -8.80 1.67
C ASN A 482 -14.91 -8.65 0.27
N LEU A 483 -16.23 -8.39 0.19
CA LEU A 483 -16.99 -8.33 -1.07
C LEU A 483 -16.55 -7.20 -2.01
N PHE A 484 -15.83 -6.20 -1.50
CA PHE A 484 -15.50 -4.96 -2.18
C PHE A 484 -14.00 -4.79 -2.44
N VAL A 485 -13.20 -5.79 -2.08
CA VAL A 485 -11.76 -5.82 -2.33
C VAL A 485 -11.44 -6.90 -3.35
N SER A 486 -10.77 -6.52 -4.41
CA SER A 486 -10.51 -7.40 -5.53
C SER A 486 -9.41 -8.43 -5.23
N SER A 487 -9.44 -9.54 -5.98
CA SER A 487 -8.35 -10.51 -5.95
C SER A 487 -7.02 -9.90 -6.44
N THR A 488 -7.07 -8.85 -7.23
CA THR A 488 -5.88 -8.11 -7.72
C THR A 488 -5.28 -7.28 -6.59
N ASP A 489 -6.11 -6.58 -5.82
CA ASP A 489 -5.67 -5.80 -4.66
C ASP A 489 -5.04 -6.70 -3.59
N LEU A 490 -5.66 -7.86 -3.33
CA LEU A 490 -5.10 -8.84 -2.39
C LEU A 490 -3.73 -9.37 -2.82
N LYS A 491 -3.49 -9.56 -4.13
CA LYS A 491 -2.16 -9.96 -4.64
C LYS A 491 -1.09 -8.91 -4.42
N VAL A 492 -1.44 -7.62 -4.51
CA VAL A 492 -0.51 -6.51 -4.21
C VAL A 492 -0.12 -6.55 -2.74
N ILE A 493 -1.10 -6.71 -1.85
CA ILE A 493 -0.89 -6.81 -0.41
C ILE A 493 -0.02 -8.04 -0.07
N GLN A 494 -0.34 -9.20 -0.65
CA GLN A 494 0.40 -10.44 -0.41
C GLN A 494 1.86 -10.32 -0.84
N LYS A 495 2.11 -9.77 -2.03
CA LYS A 495 3.47 -9.52 -2.52
C LYS A 495 4.28 -8.62 -1.58
N TYR A 496 3.63 -7.61 -1.01
CA TYR A 496 4.28 -6.72 -0.04
C TYR A 496 4.60 -7.46 1.26
N ALA A 497 3.64 -8.20 1.80
CA ALA A 497 3.81 -8.99 3.02
C ALA A 497 4.89 -10.07 2.88
N ASP A 498 4.97 -10.76 1.73
CA ASP A 498 6.02 -11.73 1.43
C ASP A 498 7.42 -11.08 1.43
N ASN A 499 7.52 -9.87 0.86
CA ASN A 499 8.77 -9.13 0.87
C ASN A 499 9.18 -8.68 2.28
N LEU A 500 8.21 -8.25 3.09
CA LEU A 500 8.42 -7.89 4.49
C LEU A 500 8.82 -9.12 5.31
N GLY A 501 8.15 -10.27 5.11
CA GLY A 501 8.49 -11.55 5.72
C GLY A 501 9.95 -11.94 5.44
N LYS A 502 10.38 -11.88 4.18
CA LYS A 502 11.78 -12.14 3.81
C LYS A 502 12.78 -11.20 4.48
N LYS A 503 12.43 -9.91 4.65
CA LYS A 503 13.27 -8.96 5.40
C LYS A 503 13.38 -9.35 6.87
N CYS A 504 12.26 -9.70 7.51
CA CYS A 504 12.23 -10.14 8.90
C CYS A 504 13.04 -11.43 9.11
N GLU A 505 12.88 -12.43 8.24
CA GLU A 505 13.66 -13.68 8.27
C GLU A 505 15.16 -13.42 8.07
N ALA A 506 15.54 -12.55 7.14
CA ALA A 506 16.92 -12.17 6.90
C ALA A 506 17.55 -11.47 8.12
N LEU A 507 16.79 -10.61 8.81
CA LEU A 507 17.22 -9.95 10.05
C LEU A 507 17.37 -10.97 11.19
N GLU A 508 16.39 -11.87 11.36
CA GLU A 508 16.46 -12.95 12.35
C GLU A 508 17.67 -13.84 12.11
N MET A 509 17.94 -14.24 10.86
CA MET A 509 19.15 -14.99 10.50
C MET A 509 20.43 -14.22 10.81
N LYS A 510 20.48 -12.91 10.49
CA LYS A 510 21.64 -12.08 10.85
C LYS A 510 21.89 -12.06 12.35
N ILE A 511 20.85 -11.91 13.15
CA ILE A 511 20.93 -11.94 14.61
C ILE A 511 21.43 -13.32 15.07
N LYS A 512 20.85 -14.42 14.59
CA LYS A 512 21.25 -15.78 14.93
C LYS A 512 22.68 -16.14 14.52
N THR A 513 23.16 -15.64 13.37
CA THR A 513 24.52 -15.96 12.87
C THR A 513 25.60 -15.07 13.46
N SER A 514 25.24 -13.97 14.10
CA SER A 514 26.18 -13.07 14.79
C SER A 514 26.38 -13.46 16.25
N ILE A 515 25.67 -14.46 16.67
CA ILE A 515 25.70 -15.12 17.95
C ILE A 515 26.51 -16.41 17.81
#